data_263f04811ffea8daea5a1ba1d54a3694
#
_entry.id   263f04811ffea8daea5a1ba1d54a3694
#
_cell.length_a   1.000
_cell.length_b   1.000
_cell.length_c   1.000
_cell.angle_alpha   90.00
_cell.angle_beta   90.00
_cell.angle_gamma   90.00
#
_symmetry.space_group_name_H-M   'P 1'
#
loop_
_entity.id
_entity.type
_entity.pdbx_description
1 polymer ?
#
loop_
_entity_poly.entity_id
_entity_poly.type
_entity_poly.pdbx_seq_one_letter_code
_entity_poly.pdbx_strand_id
1 'polypeptide(L)'
;MIDILYRRLTPAFTFSVLVLLAAFASAPVATAQKLKAEDVVAKHLEAMGSAASRSSERSRVAVGNVHATFKVRSTSGVLDGRAVFGSIDRKVLFALGFNAPNYPGERVGFDGKKFTVAYLTPGVRSSLGNFLLSHSGIFKEGLMAGTLSTAWPLLNLAEREAKVSYSGTDKIDGRLTHKLNYSPNKGTDVNITLYFDAETFHHVRTQYEYMISTRLAAGGVDNQAQQRETRYKMVENFGEYKKEGDLNLPHSYTLQLEITRTSGSSSDKWEIKLEQFQFNQEIDPKSFNVEGN
;
A
#
# COMPACT_ATOMS: atom_id res chain seq x y z
N MET A 1 45.07 -47.10 -67.23
CA MET A 1 45.77 -45.79 -67.37
C MET A 1 44.86 -44.72 -66.91
N ILE A 2 45.06 -44.30 -65.66
CA ILE A 2 44.84 -43.01 -65.05
C ILE A 2 45.06 -43.19 -63.60
N ASP A 3 46.11 -42.51 -63.13
CA ASP A 3 46.65 -42.62 -61.83
C ASP A 3 45.90 -41.82 -60.73
N ILE A 4 46.00 -42.40 -59.61
CA ILE A 4 45.58 -42.01 -58.24
C ILE A 4 46.29 -40.71 -57.80
N LEU A 5 45.56 -39.83 -57.13
CA LEU A 5 46.13 -38.85 -56.26
C LEU A 5 45.26 -38.74 -54.93
N TYR A 6 45.63 -39.60 -53.97
CA TYR A 6 45.30 -39.45 -52.57
C TYR A 6 46.19 -38.35 -52.00
N ARG A 7 45.60 -37.18 -51.69
CA ARG A 7 46.28 -36.15 -50.89
C ARG A 7 45.82 -36.30 -49.43
N ARG A 8 46.76 -36.61 -48.61
CA ARG A 8 46.66 -36.73 -47.14
C ARG A 8 46.10 -35.43 -46.55
N LEU A 9 44.95 -35.51 -45.90
CA LEU A 9 44.44 -34.46 -44.99
C LEU A 9 45.18 -34.60 -43.63
N THR A 10 45.88 -33.57 -43.27
CA THR A 10 46.68 -33.47 -42.05
C THR A 10 45.80 -33.38 -40.79
N PRO A 11 46.21 -33.98 -39.64
CA PRO A 11 45.39 -34.03 -38.43
C PRO A 11 45.31 -32.72 -37.63
N ALA A 12 45.72 -31.60 -38.22
CA ALA A 12 45.75 -30.29 -37.55
C ALA A 12 44.40 -29.57 -37.50
N PHE A 13 43.41 -29.99 -38.32
CA PHE A 13 42.11 -29.30 -38.37
C PHE A 13 41.08 -29.82 -37.37
N THR A 14 41.26 -31.01 -36.83
CA THR A 14 40.35 -31.62 -35.86
C THR A 14 40.58 -31.13 -34.40
N PHE A 15 41.77 -30.60 -34.10
CA PHE A 15 42.08 -30.12 -32.74
C PHE A 15 41.52 -28.72 -32.45
N SER A 16 41.34 -27.87 -33.46
CA SER A 16 40.84 -26.50 -33.29
C SER A 16 39.33 -26.43 -33.07
N VAL A 17 38.56 -27.40 -33.56
CA VAL A 17 37.09 -27.43 -33.37
C VAL A 17 36.73 -27.94 -31.95
N LEU A 18 37.55 -28.80 -31.36
CA LEU A 18 37.30 -29.34 -30.00
C LEU A 18 37.60 -28.32 -28.91
N VAL A 19 38.52 -27.38 -29.11
CA VAL A 19 38.84 -26.31 -28.14
C VAL A 19 37.79 -25.21 -28.15
N LEU A 20 37.10 -24.97 -29.28
CA LEU A 20 36.04 -23.97 -29.36
C LEU A 20 34.74 -24.41 -28.66
N LEU A 21 34.47 -25.74 -28.58
CA LEU A 21 33.28 -26.27 -27.88
C LEU A 21 33.44 -26.30 -26.34
N ALA A 22 34.69 -26.33 -25.83
CA ALA A 22 34.93 -26.33 -24.37
C ALA A 22 34.84 -24.94 -23.72
N ALA A 23 34.87 -23.85 -24.48
CA ALA A 23 34.79 -22.48 -23.98
C ALA A 23 33.35 -22.00 -23.70
N PHE A 24 32.32 -22.72 -24.13
CA PHE A 24 30.91 -22.36 -23.89
C PHE A 24 30.29 -22.97 -22.61
N ALA A 25 31.03 -23.81 -21.88
CA ALA A 25 30.49 -24.54 -20.72
C ALA A 25 30.68 -23.88 -19.35
N SER A 26 31.20 -22.64 -19.31
CA SER A 26 31.39 -21.91 -18.05
C SER A 26 30.71 -20.54 -18.06
N ALA A 27 29.44 -20.48 -18.50
CA ALA A 27 28.61 -19.36 -18.12
C ALA A 27 28.38 -19.47 -16.61
N PRO A 28 28.78 -18.47 -15.79
CA PRO A 28 28.44 -18.50 -14.37
C PRO A 28 26.94 -18.58 -14.29
N VAL A 29 26.41 -19.63 -13.66
CA VAL A 29 25.02 -19.68 -13.22
C VAL A 29 24.91 -18.50 -12.23
N ALA A 30 24.39 -17.37 -12.72
CA ALA A 30 24.01 -16.27 -11.85
C ALA A 30 22.99 -16.83 -10.89
N THR A 31 23.43 -17.20 -9.69
CA THR A 31 22.53 -17.50 -8.58
C THR A 31 21.68 -16.25 -8.41
N ALA A 32 20.42 -16.32 -8.83
CA ALA A 32 19.48 -15.24 -8.65
C ALA A 32 19.45 -14.92 -7.15
N GLN A 33 20.10 -13.84 -6.76
CA GLN A 33 20.17 -13.42 -5.37
C GLN A 33 18.72 -13.21 -4.91
N LYS A 34 18.31 -13.98 -3.88
CA LYS A 34 16.96 -13.90 -3.36
C LYS A 34 16.71 -12.47 -2.89
N LEU A 35 15.80 -11.77 -3.55
CA LEU A 35 15.46 -10.39 -3.25
C LEU A 35 15.02 -10.27 -1.78
N LYS A 36 15.60 -9.33 -1.05
CA LYS A 36 15.29 -9.08 0.36
C LYS A 36 14.29 -7.92 0.48
N ALA A 37 13.64 -7.83 1.63
CA ALA A 37 12.70 -6.74 1.90
C ALA A 37 13.39 -5.37 1.85
N GLU A 38 14.61 -5.28 2.37
CA GLU A 38 15.43 -4.07 2.40
C GLU A 38 15.75 -3.58 0.98
N ASP A 39 16.01 -4.50 0.04
CA ASP A 39 16.29 -4.15 -1.36
C ASP A 39 15.06 -3.54 -2.02
N VAL A 40 13.87 -4.09 -1.76
CA VAL A 40 12.60 -3.54 -2.29
C VAL A 40 12.33 -2.16 -1.71
N VAL A 41 12.53 -1.98 -0.40
CA VAL A 41 12.36 -0.69 0.29
C VAL A 41 13.34 0.35 -0.27
N ALA A 42 14.63 0.00 -0.42
CA ALA A 42 15.64 0.92 -0.96
C ALA A 42 15.26 1.40 -2.37
N LYS A 43 14.92 0.47 -3.26
CA LYS A 43 14.49 0.78 -4.64
C LYS A 43 13.19 1.57 -4.68
N HIS A 44 12.24 1.28 -3.79
CA HIS A 44 11.02 2.08 -3.65
C HIS A 44 11.34 3.53 -3.26
N LEU A 45 12.22 3.73 -2.29
CA LEU A 45 12.62 5.08 -1.89
C LEU A 45 13.35 5.83 -3.00
N GLU A 46 14.20 5.16 -3.78
CA GLU A 46 14.83 5.72 -4.98
C GLU A 46 13.80 6.11 -6.04
N ALA A 47 12.79 5.26 -6.26
CA ALA A 47 11.69 5.52 -7.20
C ALA A 47 10.83 6.72 -6.81
N MET A 48 10.71 7.01 -5.50
CA MET A 48 10.03 8.21 -4.99
C MET A 48 10.81 9.50 -5.27
N GLY A 49 12.15 9.44 -5.33
CA GLY A 49 13.03 10.61 -5.50
C GLY A 49 14.36 10.44 -4.77
N SER A 50 15.27 11.38 -4.93
CA SER A 50 16.57 11.36 -4.25
C SER A 50 16.42 11.46 -2.72
N ALA A 51 17.40 10.99 -1.96
CA ALA A 51 17.41 11.14 -0.50
C ALA A 51 17.34 12.62 -0.09
N ALA A 52 18.03 13.50 -0.82
CA ALA A 52 17.99 14.94 -0.59
C ALA A 52 16.60 15.52 -0.81
N SER A 53 15.93 15.16 -1.91
CA SER A 53 14.56 15.62 -2.21
C SER A 53 13.56 15.16 -1.15
N ARG A 54 13.64 13.88 -0.72
CA ARG A 54 12.78 13.35 0.34
C ARG A 54 13.02 14.01 1.70
N SER A 55 14.27 14.33 2.04
CA SER A 55 14.60 14.95 3.34
C SER A 55 14.33 16.46 3.38
N SER A 56 14.29 17.13 2.23
CA SER A 56 13.96 18.55 2.15
C SER A 56 12.46 18.83 2.31
N GLU A 57 11.63 17.81 2.17
CA GLU A 57 10.19 17.93 2.30
C GLU A 57 9.74 17.70 3.74
N ARG A 58 9.25 18.76 4.38
CA ARG A 58 8.74 18.72 5.76
C ARG A 58 7.24 18.60 5.84
N SER A 59 6.53 19.22 4.92
CA SER A 59 5.08 19.13 4.86
C SER A 59 4.59 18.92 3.44
N ARG A 60 3.46 18.23 3.32
CA ARG A 60 2.77 17.99 2.05
C ARG A 60 1.29 18.17 2.25
N VAL A 61 0.66 18.88 1.31
CA VAL A 61 -0.78 18.93 1.14
C VAL A 61 -1.09 18.49 -0.30
N ALA A 62 -1.96 17.48 -0.43
CA ALA A 62 -2.49 17.06 -1.72
C ALA A 62 -4.00 17.20 -1.72
N VAL A 63 -4.55 17.81 -2.77
CA VAL A 63 -5.99 18.04 -2.91
C VAL A 63 -6.49 17.48 -4.24
N GLY A 64 -7.74 17.03 -4.26
CA GLY A 64 -8.34 16.47 -5.45
C GLY A 64 -9.84 16.29 -5.35
N ASN A 65 -10.39 15.61 -6.34
CA ASN A 65 -11.79 15.20 -6.39
C ASN A 65 -11.92 13.76 -5.87
N VAL A 66 -13.03 13.45 -5.23
CA VAL A 66 -13.37 12.11 -4.78
C VAL A 66 -14.72 11.69 -5.32
N HIS A 67 -14.79 10.46 -5.84
CA HIS A 67 -16.01 9.73 -6.17
C HIS A 67 -16.17 8.59 -5.19
N ALA A 68 -17.25 8.61 -4.40
CA ALA A 68 -17.54 7.59 -3.41
C ALA A 68 -18.67 6.68 -3.87
N THR A 69 -18.52 5.37 -3.68
CA THR A 69 -19.54 4.36 -3.94
C THR A 69 -19.77 3.52 -2.68
N PHE A 70 -21.02 3.44 -2.24
CA PHE A 70 -21.43 2.65 -1.08
C PHE A 70 -22.33 1.51 -1.53
N LYS A 71 -21.99 0.30 -1.12
CA LYS A 71 -22.77 -0.92 -1.45
C LYS A 71 -23.11 -1.67 -0.18
N VAL A 72 -24.41 -1.84 0.06
CA VAL A 72 -24.93 -2.66 1.15
C VAL A 72 -25.95 -3.64 0.55
N ARG A 73 -25.59 -4.92 0.47
CA ARG A 73 -26.36 -5.95 -0.22
C ARG A 73 -26.65 -5.57 -1.69
N SER A 74 -27.92 -5.33 -2.04
CA SER A 74 -28.36 -4.92 -3.38
C SER A 74 -28.52 -3.40 -3.57
N THR A 75 -28.33 -2.61 -2.51
CA THR A 75 -28.47 -1.15 -2.56
C THR A 75 -27.12 -0.51 -2.76
N SER A 76 -27.05 0.50 -3.64
CA SER A 76 -25.84 1.32 -3.85
C SER A 76 -26.19 2.79 -3.85
N GLY A 77 -25.23 3.61 -3.40
CA GLY A 77 -25.26 5.06 -3.47
C GLY A 77 -23.93 5.59 -3.98
N VAL A 78 -23.96 6.76 -4.63
CA VAL A 78 -22.77 7.42 -5.12
C VAL A 78 -22.79 8.88 -4.67
N LEU A 79 -21.61 9.43 -4.39
CA LEU A 79 -21.41 10.83 -4.02
C LEU A 79 -20.11 11.35 -4.66
N ASP A 80 -20.14 12.60 -5.09
CA ASP A 80 -18.96 13.32 -5.55
C ASP A 80 -18.60 14.41 -4.55
N GLY A 81 -17.31 14.65 -4.37
CA GLY A 81 -16.80 15.55 -3.36
C GLY A 81 -15.34 15.95 -3.55
N ARG A 82 -14.75 16.47 -2.47
CA ARG A 82 -13.35 16.91 -2.44
C ARG A 82 -12.56 16.09 -1.44
N ALA A 83 -11.29 15.86 -1.76
CA ALA A 83 -10.33 15.16 -0.91
C ALA A 83 -9.16 16.07 -0.55
N VAL A 84 -8.71 15.97 0.71
CA VAL A 84 -7.53 16.66 1.21
C VAL A 84 -6.69 15.64 2.01
N PHE A 85 -5.42 15.51 1.64
CA PHE A 85 -4.40 14.82 2.42
C PHE A 85 -3.41 15.88 2.93
N GLY A 86 -3.21 15.95 4.22
CA GLY A 86 -2.25 16.85 4.84
C GLY A 86 -1.27 16.09 5.71
N SER A 87 0.02 16.38 5.63
CA SER A 87 1.00 15.79 6.53
C SER A 87 2.15 16.75 6.83
N ILE A 88 2.68 16.64 8.05
CA ILE A 88 3.91 17.31 8.49
C ILE A 88 4.59 16.41 9.51
N ASP A 89 5.82 16.00 9.24
CA ASP A 89 6.54 15.02 10.02
C ASP A 89 5.71 13.74 10.19
N ARG A 90 5.28 13.43 11.42
CA ARG A 90 4.43 12.29 11.76
C ARG A 90 2.93 12.62 11.88
N LYS A 91 2.56 13.88 11.74
CA LYS A 91 1.16 14.32 11.80
C LYS A 91 0.50 14.08 10.46
N VAL A 92 -0.73 13.58 10.47
CA VAL A 92 -1.46 13.23 9.25
C VAL A 92 -2.92 13.68 9.38
N LEU A 93 -3.43 14.24 8.31
CA LEU A 93 -4.84 14.54 8.09
C LEU A 93 -5.30 13.82 6.82
N PHE A 94 -6.40 13.10 6.92
CA PHE A 94 -7.17 12.57 5.81
C PHE A 94 -8.58 13.12 5.89
N ALA A 95 -9.01 13.84 4.86
CA ALA A 95 -10.33 14.45 4.83
C ALA A 95 -11.00 14.28 3.47
N LEU A 96 -12.25 13.82 3.49
CA LEU A 96 -13.17 13.76 2.36
C LEU A 96 -14.41 14.57 2.71
N GLY A 97 -14.85 15.45 1.83
CA GLY A 97 -16.02 16.29 2.04
C GLY A 97 -17.04 16.12 0.92
N PHE A 98 -18.30 15.93 1.28
CA PHE A 98 -19.43 15.76 0.36
C PHE A 98 -20.56 16.71 0.71
N ASN A 99 -21.31 17.17 -0.29
CA ASN A 99 -22.52 17.94 -0.08
C ASN A 99 -23.71 17.00 0.13
N ALA A 100 -23.67 16.24 1.22
CA ALA A 100 -24.68 15.24 1.58
C ALA A 100 -24.93 15.26 3.10
N PRO A 101 -26.11 15.70 3.58
CA PRO A 101 -26.37 15.86 5.02
C PRO A 101 -26.18 14.59 5.84
N ASN A 102 -26.51 13.42 5.27
CA ASN A 102 -26.37 12.13 5.97
C ASN A 102 -24.96 11.54 5.90
N TYR A 103 -24.10 12.09 5.04
CA TYR A 103 -22.70 11.68 4.90
C TYR A 103 -21.87 12.90 4.47
N PRO A 104 -21.58 13.82 5.38
CA PRO A 104 -20.81 15.03 5.07
C PRO A 104 -19.35 14.72 4.73
N GLY A 105 -18.87 13.51 5.05
CA GLY A 105 -17.53 13.03 4.66
C GLY A 105 -16.79 12.31 5.76
N GLU A 106 -15.54 11.98 5.49
CA GLU A 106 -14.61 11.36 6.41
C GLU A 106 -13.57 12.40 6.85
N ARG A 107 -13.32 12.50 8.14
CA ARG A 107 -12.19 13.28 8.66
C ARG A 107 -11.49 12.50 9.75
N VAL A 108 -10.20 12.25 9.54
CA VAL A 108 -9.35 11.47 10.42
C VAL A 108 -8.03 12.22 10.59
N GLY A 109 -7.59 12.40 11.82
CA GLY A 109 -6.39 13.16 12.12
C GLY A 109 -5.51 12.51 13.18
N PHE A 110 -4.21 12.74 13.07
CA PHE A 110 -3.22 12.40 14.08
C PHE A 110 -2.26 13.57 14.25
N ASP A 111 -2.26 14.18 15.42
CA ASP A 111 -1.45 15.36 15.76
C ASP A 111 -0.03 15.02 16.27
N GLY A 112 0.38 13.75 16.15
CA GLY A 112 1.63 13.22 16.68
C GLY A 112 1.47 12.60 18.10
N LYS A 113 0.35 12.84 18.77
CA LYS A 113 0.02 12.30 20.10
C LYS A 113 -1.37 11.66 20.12
N LYS A 114 -2.38 12.41 19.72
CA LYS A 114 -3.79 12.00 19.75
C LYS A 114 -4.26 11.65 18.33
N PHE A 115 -4.91 10.50 18.21
CA PHE A 115 -5.64 10.10 17.02
C PHE A 115 -7.11 10.44 17.20
N THR A 116 -7.71 11.07 16.18
CA THR A 116 -9.09 11.56 16.23
C THR A 116 -9.84 11.20 14.95
N VAL A 117 -11.12 10.90 15.09
CA VAL A 117 -12.05 10.60 14.01
C VAL A 117 -13.30 11.44 14.21
N ALA A 118 -13.67 12.22 13.21
CA ALA A 118 -14.87 13.04 13.27
C ALA A 118 -16.15 12.20 13.29
N TYR A 119 -17.23 12.78 13.78
CA TYR A 119 -18.56 12.22 13.66
C TYR A 119 -19.21 12.63 12.32
N LEU A 120 -20.00 11.77 11.72
CA LEU A 120 -20.88 12.12 10.60
C LEU A 120 -22.06 12.98 11.08
N THR A 121 -22.68 12.55 12.19
CA THR A 121 -23.71 13.25 12.95
C THR A 121 -23.40 13.02 14.42
N PRO A 122 -23.93 13.83 15.36
CA PRO A 122 -23.64 13.67 16.77
C PRO A 122 -23.75 12.21 17.26
N GLY A 123 -22.64 11.67 17.77
CA GLY A 123 -22.55 10.29 18.28
C GLY A 123 -22.40 9.19 17.22
N VAL A 124 -22.46 9.48 15.92
CA VAL A 124 -22.39 8.50 14.82
C VAL A 124 -21.13 8.69 14.00
N ARG A 125 -20.36 7.63 13.83
CA ARG A 125 -19.21 7.55 12.90
C ARG A 125 -19.52 6.58 11.76
N SER A 126 -18.80 6.77 10.65
CA SER A 126 -18.84 5.85 9.50
C SER A 126 -18.27 4.47 9.84
N SER A 127 -18.46 3.51 8.96
CA SER A 127 -17.80 2.20 9.04
C SER A 127 -16.27 2.35 8.99
N LEU A 128 -15.76 3.22 8.11
CA LEU A 128 -14.33 3.52 8.00
C LEU A 128 -13.81 4.17 9.30
N GLY A 129 -14.51 5.19 9.79
CA GLY A 129 -14.14 5.88 11.02
C GLY A 129 -14.09 4.95 12.24
N ASN A 130 -15.05 4.05 12.38
CA ASN A 130 -15.07 3.03 13.45
C ASN A 130 -13.94 2.01 13.29
N PHE A 131 -13.66 1.54 12.07
CA PHE A 131 -12.56 0.63 11.79
C PHE A 131 -11.21 1.27 12.16
N LEU A 132 -10.95 2.49 11.69
CA LEU A 132 -9.72 3.22 11.99
C LEU A 132 -9.58 3.58 13.47
N LEU A 133 -10.69 3.85 14.17
CA LEU A 133 -10.65 4.11 15.62
C LEU A 133 -10.22 2.85 16.39
N SER A 134 -10.76 1.69 16.01
CA SER A 134 -10.41 0.40 16.62
C SER A 134 -8.96 -0.01 16.30
N HIS A 135 -8.46 0.34 15.12
CA HIS A 135 -7.12 0.00 14.64
C HIS A 135 -6.27 1.27 14.41
N SER A 136 -6.29 2.18 15.38
CA SER A 136 -5.62 3.49 15.28
C SER A 136 -4.10 3.40 15.02
N GLY A 137 -3.49 2.24 15.24
CA GLY A 137 -2.11 1.94 14.87
C GLY A 137 -1.83 2.19 13.39
N ILE A 138 -2.75 1.85 12.48
CA ILE A 138 -2.62 2.08 11.04
C ILE A 138 -2.28 3.55 10.75
N PHE A 139 -3.02 4.46 11.39
CA PHE A 139 -2.86 5.90 11.18
C PHE A 139 -1.66 6.49 11.95
N LYS A 140 -1.46 6.07 13.20
CA LYS A 140 -0.32 6.49 14.05
C LYS A 140 1.02 6.06 13.48
N GLU A 141 1.06 4.91 12.80
CA GLU A 141 2.24 4.44 12.06
C GLU A 141 2.46 5.20 10.74
N GLY A 142 1.51 6.00 10.28
CA GLY A 142 1.59 6.71 9.00
C GLY A 142 1.40 5.80 7.78
N LEU A 143 0.78 4.64 7.97
CA LEU A 143 0.52 3.69 6.89
C LEU A 143 -0.58 4.19 5.95
N MET A 144 -1.61 4.82 6.50
CA MET A 144 -2.71 5.40 5.73
C MET A 144 -2.20 6.48 4.78
N ALA A 145 -2.72 6.49 3.55
CA ALA A 145 -2.28 7.34 2.45
C ALA A 145 -0.85 7.04 1.93
N GLY A 146 -0.13 6.09 2.53
CA GLY A 146 1.14 5.58 2.05
C GLY A 146 2.12 6.67 1.62
N THR A 147 2.61 6.57 0.39
CA THR A 147 3.56 7.52 -0.23
C THR A 147 3.02 8.94 -0.41
N LEU A 148 1.74 9.19 -0.22
CA LEU A 148 1.15 10.53 -0.21
C LEU A 148 1.45 11.31 1.06
N SER A 149 1.96 10.65 2.11
CA SER A 149 2.24 11.25 3.42
C SER A 149 3.72 11.38 3.70
N THR A 150 4.14 12.48 4.33
CA THR A 150 5.48 12.63 4.92
C THR A 150 5.69 11.66 6.10
N ALA A 151 4.60 11.14 6.66
CA ALA A 151 4.63 10.15 7.75
C ALA A 151 4.83 8.70 7.26
N TRP A 152 5.02 8.47 5.94
CA TRP A 152 5.19 7.13 5.37
C TRP A 152 6.27 6.34 6.10
N PRO A 153 5.96 5.17 6.73
CA PRO A 153 6.88 4.52 7.64
C PRO A 153 8.16 4.00 6.98
N LEU A 154 8.14 3.73 5.68
CA LEU A 154 9.35 3.28 4.98
C LEU A 154 10.42 4.37 4.85
N LEU A 155 10.07 5.64 5.02
CA LEU A 155 11.04 6.74 5.07
C LEU A 155 11.98 6.64 6.28
N ASN A 156 11.49 6.09 7.41
CA ASN A 156 12.20 6.06 8.69
C ASN A 156 11.99 4.73 9.43
N LEU A 157 12.16 3.60 8.75
CA LEU A 157 11.91 2.26 9.30
C LEU A 157 12.70 1.98 10.58
N ALA A 158 13.98 2.38 10.63
CA ALA A 158 14.84 2.15 11.77
C ALA A 158 14.38 2.92 13.03
N GLU A 159 13.96 4.18 12.86
CA GLU A 159 13.45 5.00 13.96
C GLU A 159 12.09 4.50 14.49
N ARG A 160 11.34 3.80 13.65
CA ARG A 160 10.05 3.21 14.02
C ARG A 160 10.19 1.84 14.65
N GLU A 161 11.39 1.24 14.58
CA GLU A 161 11.65 -0.14 15.00
C GLU A 161 10.66 -1.15 14.36
N ALA A 162 10.06 -0.77 13.23
CA ALA A 162 9.13 -1.60 12.49
C ALA A 162 9.89 -2.65 11.67
N LYS A 163 9.27 -3.79 11.44
CA LYS A 163 9.85 -4.88 10.66
C LYS A 163 9.14 -5.03 9.34
N VAL A 164 9.92 -5.25 8.29
CA VAL A 164 9.43 -5.66 6.98
C VAL A 164 10.03 -7.01 6.61
N SER A 165 9.23 -7.87 6.00
CA SER A 165 9.69 -9.16 5.50
C SER A 165 9.17 -9.42 4.09
N TYR A 166 10.04 -9.93 3.22
CA TYR A 166 9.67 -10.28 1.86
C TYR A 166 8.80 -11.53 1.85
N SER A 167 7.59 -11.45 1.28
CA SER A 167 6.63 -12.55 1.23
C SER A 167 6.32 -13.04 -0.19
N GLY A 168 7.23 -12.77 -1.14
CA GLY A 168 7.11 -13.25 -2.52
C GLY A 168 6.54 -12.20 -3.47
N THR A 169 5.96 -12.68 -4.55
CA THR A 169 5.33 -11.83 -5.58
C THR A 169 3.85 -12.15 -5.73
N ASP A 170 3.11 -11.21 -6.31
CA ASP A 170 1.70 -11.38 -6.68
C ASP A 170 1.39 -10.55 -7.92
N LYS A 171 0.22 -10.75 -8.52
CA LYS A 171 -0.25 -9.90 -9.62
C LYS A 171 -1.37 -8.98 -9.15
N ILE A 172 -1.16 -7.68 -9.32
CA ILE A 172 -2.16 -6.64 -9.07
C ILE A 172 -2.54 -6.03 -10.41
N ASP A 173 -3.81 -6.17 -10.80
CA ASP A 173 -4.34 -5.66 -12.07
C ASP A 173 -3.48 -6.08 -13.29
N GLY A 174 -3.00 -7.34 -13.27
CA GLY A 174 -2.15 -7.94 -14.31
C GLY A 174 -0.66 -7.62 -14.20
N ARG A 175 -0.23 -6.70 -13.36
CA ARG A 175 1.18 -6.33 -13.14
C ARG A 175 1.79 -7.17 -12.03
N LEU A 176 3.02 -7.63 -12.25
CA LEU A 176 3.78 -8.32 -11.21
C LEU A 176 4.19 -7.33 -10.11
N THR A 177 4.03 -7.74 -8.87
CA THR A 177 4.38 -6.92 -7.70
C THR A 177 5.19 -7.72 -6.70
N HIS A 178 6.09 -7.06 -5.98
CA HIS A 178 6.74 -7.58 -4.77
C HIS A 178 5.84 -7.35 -3.56
N LYS A 179 5.72 -8.36 -2.69
CA LYS A 179 4.96 -8.29 -1.44
C LYS A 179 5.89 -8.17 -0.26
N LEU A 180 5.60 -7.21 0.61
CA LEU A 180 6.22 -7.08 1.92
C LEU A 180 5.15 -7.15 3.02
N ASN A 181 5.36 -7.99 4.02
CA ASN A 181 4.59 -7.92 5.26
C ASN A 181 5.19 -6.83 6.15
N TYR A 182 4.35 -5.95 6.68
CA TYR A 182 4.74 -4.90 7.61
C TYR A 182 4.26 -5.23 9.02
N SER A 183 5.14 -5.12 10.00
CA SER A 183 4.85 -5.36 11.41
C SER A 183 5.32 -4.16 12.24
N PRO A 184 4.39 -3.38 12.84
CA PRO A 184 4.74 -2.30 13.75
C PRO A 184 5.47 -2.83 14.98
N ASN A 185 6.34 -2.01 15.59
CA ASN A 185 7.07 -2.39 16.81
C ASN A 185 6.14 -2.82 17.95
N LYS A 186 5.04 -2.09 18.16
CA LYS A 186 4.06 -2.40 19.22
C LYS A 186 3.14 -3.58 18.92
N GLY A 187 3.35 -4.26 17.78
CA GLY A 187 2.45 -5.30 17.30
C GLY A 187 1.13 -4.75 16.77
N THR A 188 0.34 -5.62 16.16
CA THR A 188 -0.99 -5.34 15.65
C THR A 188 -1.74 -6.66 15.47
N ASP A 189 -3.06 -6.61 15.57
CA ASP A 189 -3.96 -7.69 15.21
C ASP A 189 -4.42 -7.62 13.74
N VAL A 190 -3.97 -6.59 13.02
CA VAL A 190 -4.23 -6.39 11.59
C VAL A 190 -3.05 -6.95 10.78
N ASN A 191 -3.32 -7.81 9.82
CA ASN A 191 -2.32 -8.22 8.83
C ASN A 191 -2.13 -7.10 7.80
N ILE A 192 -0.89 -6.61 7.65
CA ILE A 192 -0.55 -5.49 6.78
C ILE A 192 0.40 -5.97 5.69
N THR A 193 -0.03 -5.84 4.43
CA THR A 193 0.77 -6.21 3.26
C THR A 193 0.93 -5.01 2.34
N LEU A 194 2.18 -4.70 2.00
CA LEU A 194 2.57 -3.65 1.05
C LEU A 194 2.95 -4.29 -0.27
N TYR A 195 2.51 -3.70 -1.38
CA TYR A 195 2.80 -4.19 -2.73
C TYR A 195 3.52 -3.12 -3.53
N PHE A 196 4.60 -3.52 -4.17
CA PHE A 196 5.44 -2.66 -5.00
C PHE A 196 5.52 -3.24 -6.41
N ASP A 197 5.31 -2.42 -7.42
CA ASP A 197 5.47 -2.81 -8.82
C ASP A 197 6.88 -3.40 -9.04
N ALA A 198 6.98 -4.52 -9.74
CA ALA A 198 8.24 -5.25 -9.86
C ALA A 198 9.27 -4.57 -10.79
N GLU A 199 8.83 -3.67 -11.65
CA GLU A 199 9.68 -2.95 -12.61
C GLU A 199 10.04 -1.55 -12.07
N THR A 200 9.04 -0.80 -11.60
CA THR A 200 9.20 0.61 -11.21
C THR A 200 9.44 0.80 -9.71
N PHE A 201 9.17 -0.22 -8.89
CA PHE A 201 9.19 -0.17 -7.43
C PHE A 201 8.26 0.89 -6.81
N HIS A 202 7.33 1.42 -7.59
CA HIS A 202 6.27 2.27 -7.05
C HIS A 202 5.40 1.46 -6.08
N HIS A 203 4.99 2.10 -4.99
CA HIS A 203 4.00 1.54 -4.08
C HIS A 203 2.63 1.51 -4.77
N VAL A 204 2.08 0.33 -5.02
CA VAL A 204 0.83 0.19 -5.78
C VAL A 204 -0.37 -0.19 -4.92
N ARG A 205 -0.13 -0.83 -3.75
CA ARG A 205 -1.21 -1.22 -2.84
C ARG A 205 -0.72 -1.38 -1.41
N THR A 206 -1.57 -1.00 -0.45
CA THR A 206 -1.55 -1.50 0.94
C THR A 206 -2.83 -2.25 1.22
N GLN A 207 -2.73 -3.44 1.81
CA GLN A 207 -3.86 -4.25 2.22
C GLN A 207 -3.81 -4.49 3.73
N TYR A 208 -4.95 -4.28 4.38
CA TYR A 208 -5.15 -4.49 5.81
C TYR A 208 -6.25 -5.53 5.98
N GLU A 209 -5.96 -6.60 6.70
CA GLU A 209 -6.93 -7.66 6.97
C GLU A 209 -7.06 -7.89 8.46
N TYR A 210 -8.29 -7.90 8.93
CA TYR A 210 -8.64 -8.15 10.31
C TYR A 210 -9.85 -9.09 10.39
N MET A 211 -9.82 -10.03 11.32
CA MET A 211 -10.89 -11.01 11.48
C MET A 211 -11.28 -11.14 12.95
N ILE A 212 -12.57 -11.03 13.19
CA ILE A 212 -13.18 -11.32 14.49
C ILE A 212 -13.89 -12.67 14.39
N SER A 213 -13.49 -13.63 15.21
CA SER A 213 -14.17 -14.90 15.37
C SER A 213 -14.77 -14.98 16.79
N THR A 214 -16.08 -14.92 16.89
CA THR A 214 -16.78 -15.02 18.18
C THR A 214 -17.47 -16.38 18.27
N ARG A 215 -17.07 -17.20 19.25
CA ARG A 215 -17.85 -18.39 19.62
C ARG A 215 -18.98 -17.93 20.52
N LEU A 216 -20.22 -18.10 20.08
CA LEU A 216 -21.36 -17.95 20.96
C LEU A 216 -21.43 -19.21 21.82
N ALA A 217 -21.24 -19.05 23.14
CA ALA A 217 -21.54 -20.09 24.08
C ALA A 217 -23.06 -20.33 24.06
N ALA A 218 -23.48 -21.44 23.47
CA ALA A 218 -24.88 -21.83 23.48
C ALA A 218 -25.16 -22.56 24.81
N GLY A 219 -26.00 -21.98 25.63
CA GLY A 219 -26.57 -22.63 26.80
C GLY A 219 -27.65 -23.62 26.35
N GLY A 220 -27.31 -24.90 26.24
CA GLY A 220 -28.27 -25.96 25.92
C GLY A 220 -27.59 -27.19 25.30
N VAL A 221 -28.14 -28.37 25.57
CA VAL A 221 -27.57 -29.71 25.32
C VAL A 221 -27.49 -30.07 23.82
N ASP A 222 -28.08 -29.28 22.91
CA ASP A 222 -28.21 -29.56 21.47
C ASP A 222 -27.60 -28.50 20.54
N ASN A 223 -26.69 -27.64 21.05
CA ASN A 223 -26.26 -26.52 20.27
C ASN A 223 -24.84 -26.71 19.69
N GLN A 224 -24.78 -26.90 18.38
CA GLN A 224 -23.59 -26.60 17.59
C GLN A 224 -23.27 -25.12 17.80
N ALA A 225 -22.12 -24.84 18.42
CA ALA A 225 -21.64 -23.48 18.66
C ALA A 225 -21.54 -22.76 17.30
N GLN A 226 -22.49 -21.86 16.99
CA GLN A 226 -22.46 -21.08 15.77
C GLN A 226 -21.30 -20.08 15.88
N GLN A 227 -20.27 -20.32 15.13
CA GLN A 227 -19.16 -19.39 14.98
C GLN A 227 -19.62 -18.23 14.10
N ARG A 228 -19.70 -17.03 14.67
CA ARG A 228 -19.91 -15.81 13.89
C ARG A 228 -18.57 -15.22 13.55
N GLU A 229 -18.33 -15.06 12.27
CA GLU A 229 -17.10 -14.47 11.75
C GLU A 229 -17.44 -13.13 11.10
N THR A 230 -16.63 -12.12 11.40
CA THR A 230 -16.65 -10.84 10.69
C THR A 230 -15.26 -10.58 10.16
N ARG A 231 -15.14 -10.40 8.86
CA ARG A 231 -13.90 -10.05 8.17
C ARG A 231 -13.94 -8.60 7.73
N TYR A 232 -12.89 -7.90 8.03
CA TYR A 232 -12.62 -6.56 7.55
C TYR A 232 -11.44 -6.63 6.59
N LYS A 233 -11.61 -6.06 5.41
CA LYS A 233 -10.55 -5.88 4.43
C LYS A 233 -10.56 -4.43 3.98
N MET A 234 -9.51 -3.69 4.34
CA MET A 234 -9.27 -2.35 3.83
C MET A 234 -8.13 -2.39 2.81
N VAL A 235 -8.32 -1.74 1.68
CA VAL A 235 -7.35 -1.71 0.59
C VAL A 235 -7.16 -0.28 0.13
N GLU A 236 -5.90 0.13 0.06
CA GLU A 236 -5.48 1.37 -0.60
C GLU A 236 -4.77 1.00 -1.90
N ASN A 237 -5.11 1.64 -3.02
CA ASN A 237 -4.38 1.52 -4.27
C ASN A 237 -3.82 2.87 -4.68
N PHE A 238 -2.62 2.85 -5.26
CA PHE A 238 -1.87 4.02 -5.68
C PHE A 238 -1.50 3.86 -7.16
N GLY A 239 -1.73 4.90 -7.95
CA GLY A 239 -1.48 4.87 -9.38
C GLY A 239 -1.23 6.24 -9.98
N GLU A 240 -1.08 6.26 -11.31
CA GLU A 240 -0.84 7.49 -12.06
C GLU A 240 0.32 8.31 -11.49
N TYR A 241 1.47 7.67 -11.26
CA TYR A 241 2.66 8.33 -10.72
C TYR A 241 3.17 9.40 -11.68
N LYS A 242 3.39 10.61 -11.16
CA LYS A 242 3.93 11.76 -11.91
C LYS A 242 4.93 12.51 -11.05
N LYS A 243 5.79 13.28 -11.70
CA LYS A 243 6.71 14.18 -11.02
C LYS A 243 5.96 15.37 -10.43
N GLU A 244 6.18 15.57 -9.13
CA GLU A 244 5.76 16.75 -8.38
C GLU A 244 7.01 17.35 -7.73
N GLY A 245 7.55 18.40 -8.33
CA GLY A 245 8.90 18.88 -8.03
C GLY A 245 9.94 17.78 -8.30
N ASP A 246 10.71 17.42 -7.29
CA ASP A 246 11.74 16.37 -7.37
C ASP A 246 11.25 14.99 -6.91
N LEU A 247 9.97 14.87 -6.55
CA LEU A 247 9.37 13.63 -6.09
C LEU A 247 8.47 13.01 -7.15
N ASN A 248 8.32 11.68 -7.08
CA ASN A 248 7.42 10.90 -7.91
C ASN A 248 6.26 10.43 -7.04
N LEU A 249 5.08 11.03 -7.24
CA LEU A 249 3.92 10.83 -6.38
C LEU A 249 2.70 10.29 -7.15
N PRO A 250 1.85 9.49 -6.50
CA PRO A 250 0.63 8.99 -7.14
C PRO A 250 -0.42 10.10 -7.25
N HIS A 251 -1.05 10.20 -8.42
CA HIS A 251 -2.18 11.10 -8.68
C HIS A 251 -3.53 10.40 -8.63
N SER A 252 -3.53 9.08 -8.60
CA SER A 252 -4.71 8.26 -8.36
C SER A 252 -4.56 7.52 -7.05
N TYR A 253 -5.57 7.64 -6.19
CA TYR A 253 -5.66 6.93 -4.93
C TYR A 253 -7.07 6.36 -4.77
N THR A 254 -7.14 5.09 -4.41
CA THR A 254 -8.42 4.45 -4.09
C THR A 254 -8.35 3.85 -2.70
N LEU A 255 -9.34 4.15 -1.87
CA LEU A 255 -9.56 3.49 -0.59
C LEU A 255 -10.82 2.63 -0.70
N GLN A 256 -10.78 1.40 -0.22
CA GLN A 256 -11.93 0.51 -0.16
C GLN A 256 -11.97 -0.19 1.18
N LEU A 257 -13.13 -0.21 1.81
CA LEU A 257 -13.41 -0.98 3.02
C LEU A 257 -14.51 -2.00 2.74
N GLU A 258 -14.17 -3.27 2.86
CA GLU A 258 -15.10 -4.39 2.76
C GLU A 258 -15.33 -5.01 4.13
N ILE A 259 -16.59 -5.22 4.49
CA ILE A 259 -16.99 -5.88 5.73
C ILE A 259 -17.86 -7.06 5.38
N THR A 260 -17.37 -8.26 5.61
CA THR A 260 -18.10 -9.52 5.37
C THR A 260 -18.53 -10.12 6.69
N ARG A 261 -19.83 -10.39 6.81
CA ARG A 261 -20.46 -11.05 7.96
C ARG A 261 -21.28 -12.23 7.48
N THR A 262 -21.64 -13.12 8.37
CA THR A 262 -22.59 -14.23 8.06
C THR A 262 -23.94 -13.73 7.53
N SER A 263 -24.35 -12.51 7.90
CA SER A 263 -25.61 -11.87 7.46
C SER A 263 -25.52 -11.13 6.13
N GLY A 264 -24.33 -11.03 5.51
CA GLY A 264 -24.09 -10.32 4.25
C GLY A 264 -22.85 -9.45 4.30
N SER A 265 -22.56 -8.79 3.17
CA SER A 265 -21.40 -7.92 3.01
C SER A 265 -21.78 -6.49 2.71
N SER A 266 -20.90 -5.56 3.05
CA SER A 266 -20.90 -4.17 2.61
C SER A 266 -19.54 -3.78 2.05
N SER A 267 -19.53 -2.82 1.12
CA SER A 267 -18.31 -2.29 0.53
C SER A 267 -18.47 -0.79 0.32
N ASP A 268 -17.57 -0.03 0.93
CA ASP A 268 -17.44 1.41 0.75
C ASP A 268 -16.15 1.67 -0.01
N LYS A 269 -16.22 2.45 -1.11
CA LYS A 269 -15.09 2.74 -1.99
C LYS A 269 -15.02 4.23 -2.26
N TRP A 270 -13.82 4.81 -2.16
CA TRP A 270 -13.50 6.19 -2.47
C TRP A 270 -12.40 6.22 -3.53
N GLU A 271 -12.70 6.76 -4.71
CA GLU A 271 -11.77 6.93 -5.83
C GLU A 271 -11.39 8.40 -5.91
N ILE A 272 -10.12 8.68 -5.70
CA ILE A 272 -9.61 10.05 -5.57
C ILE A 272 -8.64 10.33 -6.69
N LYS A 273 -8.85 11.45 -7.39
CA LYS A 273 -7.91 12.02 -8.35
C LYS A 273 -7.30 13.27 -7.75
N LEU A 274 -5.99 13.21 -7.48
CA LEU A 274 -5.23 14.29 -6.91
C LEU A 274 -4.80 15.24 -8.03
N GLU A 275 -5.07 16.53 -7.84
CA GLU A 275 -4.89 17.55 -8.86
C GLU A 275 -3.79 18.54 -8.51
N GLN A 276 -3.56 18.76 -7.22
CA GLN A 276 -2.60 19.74 -6.74
C GLN A 276 -1.80 19.21 -5.57
N PHE A 277 -0.51 19.48 -5.57
CA PHE A 277 0.41 19.22 -4.48
C PHE A 277 1.07 20.52 -4.04
N GLN A 278 1.19 20.69 -2.74
CA GLN A 278 1.88 21.81 -2.11
C GLN A 278 2.87 21.25 -1.10
N PHE A 279 4.10 21.73 -1.16
CA PHE A 279 5.20 21.29 -0.31
C PHE A 279 5.66 22.39 0.60
N ASN A 280 6.13 22.05 1.79
CA ASN A 280 6.75 22.96 2.75
C ASN A 280 5.88 24.15 3.14
N GLN A 281 4.54 23.96 3.05
CA GLN A 281 3.59 24.95 3.53
C GLN A 281 3.41 24.85 5.04
N GLU A 282 3.14 25.98 5.68
CA GLU A 282 2.71 26.01 7.05
C GLU A 282 1.28 25.44 7.15
N ILE A 283 1.10 24.42 8.00
CA ILE A 283 -0.19 23.79 8.26
C ILE A 283 -0.54 24.06 9.72
N ASP A 284 -1.73 24.66 9.97
CA ASP A 284 -2.19 24.87 11.35
C ASP A 284 -2.22 23.52 12.08
N PRO A 285 -1.46 23.39 13.20
CA PRO A 285 -1.43 22.15 13.98
C PRO A 285 -2.80 21.66 14.45
N LYS A 286 -3.79 22.56 14.60
CA LYS A 286 -5.16 22.20 14.97
C LYS A 286 -5.86 21.38 13.91
N SER A 287 -5.46 21.50 12.62
CA SER A 287 -6.05 20.74 11.52
C SER A 287 -5.88 19.23 11.68
N PHE A 288 -4.88 18.78 12.43
CA PHE A 288 -4.62 17.36 12.69
C PHE A 288 -5.45 16.77 13.82
N ASN A 289 -6.26 17.59 14.51
CA ASN A 289 -7.23 17.16 15.50
C ASN A 289 -8.65 17.48 14.99
N VAL A 290 -9.38 16.46 14.61
CA VAL A 290 -10.71 16.58 13.99
C VAL A 290 -11.88 16.35 14.97
N GLU A 291 -11.61 16.21 16.26
CA GLU A 291 -12.64 16.18 17.30
C GLU A 291 -13.18 17.61 17.55
N GLY A 292 -14.45 17.79 17.33
CA GLY A 292 -15.15 19.05 17.65
C GLY A 292 -15.31 20.02 16.48
N ASN A 293 -15.02 19.58 15.26
CA ASN A 293 -15.31 20.34 14.02
C ASN A 293 -16.45 19.69 13.22
#